data_b4a28d49b12796abbe5bc592ca0a1573
#
_entry.id   b4a28d49b12796abbe5bc592ca0a1573
#
_cell.length_a   1.000
_cell.length_b   1.000
_cell.length_c   1.000
_cell.angle_alpha   90.00
_cell.angle_beta   90.00
_cell.angle_gamma   90.00
#
_symmetry.space_group_name_H-M   'P 1'
#
loop_
_entity.id
_entity.type
_entity.pdbx_description
1 polymer ?
#
loop_
_entity_poly.entity_id
_entity_poly.type
_entity_poly.pdbx_seq_one_letter_code
_entity_poly.pdbx_strand_id
1 'polypeptide(L)'
;MDTKDITYFLNAEQEFCNTHPTYGKMSINKDSEMTFIGLDDRAYFLIGKPFAKYYHHTNKIIKNEEIYGLTLAERVLLKMFYCEHSVKFRDDYYYDKKNIPQVISEMFNGLNNIVKKAPLNKDKILYRFCCDYDPDDMKVGDVITFPYNLTCTNFDWHQDKDKNVYVITPLPDGNTKAHNLYEIYEHGDEKQVNFLRETSFKVTKIEKTKGSDYVKIHLEEIA
;
A
#
# COMPACT_ATOMS: atom_id res chain seq x y z
N MET A 1 0.60 -1.52 -18.60
CA MET A 1 -0.80 -1.06 -18.87
C MET A 1 -0.93 0.31 -18.24
N ASP A 2 -1.45 1.31 -18.96
CA ASP A 2 -1.57 2.67 -18.44
C ASP A 2 -2.68 2.77 -17.40
N THR A 3 -2.55 3.75 -16.49
CA THR A 3 -3.59 4.04 -15.50
C THR A 3 -4.86 4.52 -16.20
N LYS A 4 -6.02 3.99 -15.80
CA LYS A 4 -7.32 4.47 -16.27
C LYS A 4 -7.49 5.95 -15.94
N ASP A 5 -8.28 6.65 -16.76
CA ASP A 5 -8.57 8.05 -16.51
C ASP A 5 -9.47 8.26 -15.28
N ILE A 6 -9.59 9.53 -14.90
CA ILE A 6 -10.38 9.91 -13.72
C ILE A 6 -11.87 9.56 -13.88
N THR A 7 -12.39 9.67 -15.09
CA THR A 7 -13.81 9.43 -15.39
C THR A 7 -14.18 7.97 -15.17
N TYR A 8 -13.26 7.05 -15.51
CA TYR A 8 -13.45 5.62 -15.24
C TYR A 8 -13.71 5.35 -13.75
N PHE A 9 -12.87 5.87 -12.88
CA PHE A 9 -13.00 5.65 -11.43
C PHE A 9 -14.24 6.33 -10.84
N LEU A 10 -14.54 7.56 -11.25
CA LEU A 10 -15.73 8.28 -10.80
C LEU A 10 -17.02 7.59 -11.24
N ASN A 11 -17.08 7.07 -12.45
CA ASN A 11 -18.25 6.34 -12.94
C ASN A 11 -18.43 5.01 -12.21
N ALA A 12 -17.34 4.28 -11.96
CA ALA A 12 -17.40 3.03 -11.20
C ALA A 12 -17.88 3.26 -9.76
N GLU A 13 -17.42 4.33 -9.11
CA GLU A 13 -17.88 4.71 -7.78
C GLU A 13 -19.37 5.12 -7.79
N GLN A 14 -19.80 5.89 -8.79
CA GLN A 14 -21.20 6.29 -8.91
C GLN A 14 -22.11 5.09 -9.15
N GLU A 15 -21.71 4.16 -10.00
CA GLU A 15 -22.45 2.91 -10.25
C GLU A 15 -22.57 2.09 -8.97
N PHE A 16 -21.45 1.95 -8.23
CA PHE A 16 -21.47 1.28 -6.95
C PHE A 16 -22.44 1.94 -5.96
N CYS A 17 -22.38 3.26 -5.80
CA CYS A 17 -23.28 3.99 -4.91
C CYS A 17 -24.76 3.85 -5.30
N ASN A 18 -25.05 3.78 -6.59
CA ASN A 18 -26.42 3.59 -7.09
C ASN A 18 -26.96 2.18 -6.78
N THR A 19 -26.10 1.17 -6.87
CA THR A 19 -26.48 -0.23 -6.60
C THR A 19 -26.44 -0.58 -5.12
N HIS A 20 -25.72 0.20 -4.30
CA HIS A 20 -25.55 -0.01 -2.86
C HIS A 20 -25.91 1.27 -2.06
N PRO A 21 -27.17 1.75 -2.11
CA PRO A 21 -27.55 3.05 -1.59
C PRO A 21 -27.44 3.17 -0.06
N THR A 22 -27.29 2.05 0.64
CA THR A 22 -27.15 2.01 2.10
C THR A 22 -25.69 1.86 2.55
N TYR A 23 -24.77 1.62 1.62
CA TYR A 23 -23.36 1.42 1.95
C TYR A 23 -22.78 2.61 2.75
N GLY A 24 -22.04 2.29 3.80
CA GLY A 24 -21.41 3.29 4.67
C GLY A 24 -22.38 4.10 5.54
N LYS A 25 -23.70 3.82 5.49
CA LYS A 25 -24.63 4.43 6.42
C LYS A 25 -24.51 3.76 7.78
N MET A 26 -24.53 4.60 8.81
CA MET A 26 -24.53 4.14 10.18
C MET A 26 -25.87 3.46 10.50
N SER A 27 -25.81 2.30 11.13
CA SER A 27 -26.96 1.68 11.78
C SER A 27 -26.63 1.41 13.24
N ILE A 28 -27.66 1.44 14.09
CA ILE A 28 -27.56 1.12 15.51
C ILE A 28 -28.28 -0.20 15.70
N ASN A 29 -27.58 -1.23 16.19
CA ASN A 29 -28.21 -2.51 16.52
C ASN A 29 -29.02 -2.43 17.82
N LYS A 30 -29.70 -3.53 18.16
CA LYS A 30 -30.55 -3.61 19.37
C LYS A 30 -29.78 -3.43 20.68
N ASP A 31 -28.47 -3.68 20.66
CA ASP A 31 -27.57 -3.56 21.82
C ASP A 31 -26.90 -2.19 21.87
N SER A 32 -27.38 -1.23 21.10
CA SER A 32 -26.84 0.15 20.98
C SER A 32 -25.42 0.24 20.41
N GLU A 33 -24.92 -0.81 19.76
CA GLU A 33 -23.65 -0.79 19.06
C GLU A 33 -23.81 -0.13 17.70
N MET A 34 -22.90 0.78 17.40
CA MET A 34 -22.81 1.42 16.08
C MET A 34 -22.13 0.49 15.08
N THR A 35 -22.84 0.20 14.01
CA THR A 35 -22.29 -0.55 12.86
C THR A 35 -22.45 0.26 11.59
N PHE A 36 -21.57 0.03 10.63
CA PHE A 36 -21.64 0.64 9.32
C PHE A 36 -21.98 -0.44 8.28
N ILE A 37 -23.03 -0.20 7.51
CA ILE A 37 -23.50 -1.16 6.51
C ILE A 37 -22.44 -1.33 5.41
N GLY A 38 -22.06 -2.55 5.14
CA GLY A 38 -21.15 -2.92 4.05
C GLY A 38 -19.66 -2.71 4.32
N LEU A 39 -19.26 -2.30 5.54
CA LEU A 39 -17.83 -2.16 5.86
C LEU A 39 -17.09 -3.48 5.95
N ASP A 40 -17.80 -4.58 6.14
CA ASP A 40 -17.23 -5.93 6.12
C ASP A 40 -16.92 -6.41 4.69
N ASP A 41 -17.51 -5.75 3.69
CA ASP A 41 -17.21 -6.05 2.29
C ASP A 41 -16.01 -5.23 1.82
N ARG A 42 -14.86 -5.84 1.89
CA ARG A 42 -13.56 -5.22 1.66
C ARG A 42 -13.41 -4.60 0.28
N ALA A 43 -13.99 -5.22 -0.75
CA ALA A 43 -13.96 -4.69 -2.12
C ALA A 43 -14.57 -3.29 -2.20
N TYR A 44 -15.63 -3.06 -1.45
CA TYR A 44 -16.37 -1.81 -1.48
C TYR A 44 -15.74 -0.70 -0.69
N PHE A 45 -14.83 -0.99 0.20
CA PHE A 45 -14.15 0.03 0.99
C PHE A 45 -13.35 1.01 0.14
N LEU A 46 -12.81 0.56 -0.99
CA LEU A 46 -12.08 1.42 -1.93
C LEU A 46 -12.98 2.14 -2.93
N ILE A 47 -14.21 1.66 -3.15
CA ILE A 47 -15.13 2.21 -4.16
C ILE A 47 -16.18 3.12 -3.51
N GLY A 48 -16.59 2.87 -2.26
CA GLY A 48 -17.69 3.58 -1.60
C GLY A 48 -17.38 5.03 -1.25
N LYS A 49 -17.49 5.94 -2.19
CA LYS A 49 -17.23 7.40 -2.10
C LYS A 49 -15.82 7.87 -1.73
N PRO A 50 -14.78 7.03 -1.58
CA PRO A 50 -13.46 7.56 -1.24
C PRO A 50 -12.82 8.26 -2.42
N PHE A 51 -13.01 7.80 -3.67
CA PHE A 51 -12.38 8.39 -4.84
C PHE A 51 -12.91 9.80 -5.10
N ALA A 52 -14.22 10.03 -5.09
CA ALA A 52 -14.82 11.35 -5.24
C ALA A 52 -14.41 12.29 -4.09
N LYS A 53 -14.35 11.80 -2.86
CA LYS A 53 -13.87 12.56 -1.71
C LYS A 53 -12.47 13.12 -1.96
N TYR A 54 -11.54 12.26 -2.36
CA TYR A 54 -10.15 12.66 -2.61
C TYR A 54 -10.01 13.51 -3.87
N TYR A 55 -10.80 13.25 -4.90
CA TYR A 55 -10.83 14.07 -6.10
C TYR A 55 -11.16 15.54 -5.79
N HIS A 56 -12.16 15.80 -4.97
CA HIS A 56 -12.52 17.17 -4.56
C HIS A 56 -11.46 17.87 -3.71
N HIS A 57 -10.56 17.11 -3.08
CA HIS A 57 -9.48 17.65 -2.26
C HIS A 57 -8.12 17.76 -2.99
N THR A 58 -7.97 17.20 -4.18
CA THR A 58 -6.71 17.22 -4.94
C THR A 58 -6.41 18.54 -5.64
N ASN A 59 -7.31 19.51 -5.61
CA ASN A 59 -7.07 20.86 -6.13
C ASN A 59 -5.97 21.63 -5.36
N LYS A 60 -5.46 21.08 -4.25
CA LYS A 60 -4.25 21.56 -3.62
C LYS A 60 -3.05 20.81 -4.23
N ILE A 61 -2.47 21.42 -5.25
CA ILE A 61 -1.32 20.95 -6.02
C ILE A 61 -0.21 20.50 -5.08
N ILE A 62 0.18 19.24 -5.20
CA ILE A 62 1.42 18.73 -4.63
C ILE A 62 2.50 19.11 -5.63
N LYS A 63 3.47 19.93 -5.21
CA LYS A 63 4.45 20.59 -6.10
C LYS A 63 5.26 19.64 -6.99
N ASN A 64 5.46 18.41 -6.54
CA ASN A 64 6.32 17.44 -7.23
C ASN A 64 5.58 16.51 -8.21
N GLU A 65 4.24 16.45 -8.16
CA GLU A 65 3.45 15.59 -9.03
C GLU A 65 3.59 15.93 -10.51
N GLU A 66 3.70 17.21 -10.83
CA GLU A 66 3.88 17.68 -12.21
C GLU A 66 5.22 17.26 -12.80
N ILE A 67 6.29 17.23 -11.98
CA ILE A 67 7.63 16.84 -12.41
C ILE A 67 7.66 15.39 -12.89
N TYR A 68 6.90 14.51 -12.22
CA TYR A 68 6.85 13.08 -12.54
C TYR A 68 5.72 12.71 -13.51
N GLY A 69 4.97 13.69 -14.02
CA GLY A 69 3.93 13.48 -15.03
C GLY A 69 2.76 12.63 -14.55
N LEU A 70 2.32 12.81 -13.31
CA LEU A 70 1.16 12.10 -12.78
C LEU A 70 -0.13 12.60 -13.42
N THR A 71 -0.96 11.69 -13.89
CA THR A 71 -2.32 12.00 -14.31
C THR A 71 -3.18 12.40 -13.11
N LEU A 72 -4.33 13.02 -13.39
CA LEU A 72 -5.26 13.39 -12.31
C LEU A 72 -5.74 12.17 -11.51
N ALA A 73 -6.01 11.05 -12.19
CA ALA A 73 -6.37 9.80 -11.53
C ALA A 73 -5.26 9.29 -10.61
N GLU A 74 -4.01 9.31 -11.07
CA GLU A 74 -2.85 8.91 -10.27
C GLU A 74 -2.66 9.79 -9.04
N ARG A 75 -2.89 11.10 -9.15
CA ARG A 75 -2.86 12.01 -7.99
C ARG A 75 -3.90 11.65 -6.93
N VAL A 76 -5.12 11.31 -7.36
CA VAL A 76 -6.17 10.86 -6.44
C VAL A 76 -5.78 9.54 -5.77
N LEU A 77 -5.31 8.56 -6.54
CA LEU A 77 -4.86 7.27 -6.01
C LEU A 77 -3.71 7.42 -5.03
N LEU A 78 -2.74 8.28 -5.34
CA LEU A 78 -1.62 8.58 -4.45
C LEU A 78 -2.12 9.17 -3.13
N LYS A 79 -3.06 10.10 -3.20
CA LYS A 79 -3.67 10.70 -2.02
C LYS A 79 -4.41 9.67 -1.16
N MET A 80 -5.16 8.77 -1.77
CA MET A 80 -5.83 7.68 -1.08
C MET A 80 -4.81 6.77 -0.39
N PHE A 81 -3.72 6.46 -1.08
CA PHE A 81 -2.67 5.59 -0.57
C PHE A 81 -1.96 6.18 0.67
N TYR A 82 -1.75 7.50 0.72
CA TYR A 82 -1.16 8.18 1.87
C TYR A 82 -2.13 8.54 3.01
N CYS A 83 -3.40 8.17 2.87
CA CYS A 83 -4.42 8.45 3.87
C CYS A 83 -4.92 7.16 4.55
N GLU A 84 -6.04 7.25 5.23
CA GLU A 84 -6.70 6.14 5.94
C GLU A 84 -6.97 4.88 5.08
N HIS A 85 -6.95 5.02 3.76
CA HIS A 85 -7.16 3.93 2.81
C HIS A 85 -5.89 3.16 2.45
N SER A 86 -4.73 3.56 2.97
CA SER A 86 -3.44 2.89 2.68
C SER A 86 -3.45 1.39 2.96
N VAL A 87 -4.08 0.99 4.05
CA VAL A 87 -4.20 -0.41 4.47
C VAL A 87 -4.91 -1.24 3.40
N LYS A 88 -5.95 -0.67 2.78
CA LYS A 88 -6.77 -1.38 1.78
C LYS A 88 -6.04 -1.61 0.45
N PHE A 89 -4.97 -0.87 0.18
CA PHE A 89 -4.06 -1.15 -0.93
C PHE A 89 -3.08 -2.30 -0.62
N ARG A 90 -3.06 -2.84 0.58
CA ARG A 90 -2.08 -3.84 1.02
C ARG A 90 -2.73 -5.14 1.46
N ASP A 91 -3.55 -5.09 2.51
CA ASP A 91 -3.75 -6.25 3.36
C ASP A 91 -4.90 -7.16 2.93
N ASP A 92 -6.04 -6.59 2.58
CA ASP A 92 -7.25 -7.39 2.56
C ASP A 92 -7.61 -7.97 1.19
N TYR A 93 -7.10 -7.36 0.10
CA TYR A 93 -7.54 -7.69 -1.25
C TYR A 93 -6.70 -8.75 -1.95
N TYR A 94 -5.47 -8.95 -1.50
CA TYR A 94 -4.54 -9.84 -2.16
C TYR A 94 -4.66 -11.28 -1.71
N TYR A 95 -5.25 -11.51 -0.54
CA TYR A 95 -5.47 -12.87 -0.05
C TYR A 95 -6.65 -13.56 -0.73
N ASP A 96 -7.63 -12.83 -1.25
CA ASP A 96 -8.72 -13.37 -2.06
C ASP A 96 -8.62 -12.94 -3.53
N LYS A 97 -7.59 -13.44 -4.21
CA LYS A 97 -7.31 -13.11 -5.63
C LYS A 97 -8.44 -13.46 -6.60
N LYS A 98 -9.40 -14.29 -6.20
CA LYS A 98 -10.41 -14.83 -7.11
C LYS A 98 -11.58 -13.87 -7.36
N ASN A 99 -11.79 -12.89 -6.48
CA ASN A 99 -13.00 -12.07 -6.49
C ASN A 99 -12.74 -10.56 -6.44
N ILE A 100 -11.53 -10.09 -6.78
CA ILE A 100 -11.24 -8.65 -6.78
C ILE A 100 -11.98 -7.98 -7.93
N PRO A 101 -12.85 -6.99 -7.66
CA PRO A 101 -13.52 -6.22 -8.72
C PRO A 101 -12.49 -5.55 -9.65
N GLN A 102 -12.82 -5.50 -10.93
CA GLN A 102 -11.90 -4.93 -11.94
C GLN A 102 -11.46 -3.52 -11.58
N VAL A 103 -12.34 -2.67 -11.06
CA VAL A 103 -12.00 -1.29 -10.67
C VAL A 103 -10.92 -1.25 -9.58
N ILE A 104 -10.96 -2.17 -8.63
CA ILE A 104 -9.94 -2.29 -7.58
C ILE A 104 -8.62 -2.74 -8.18
N SER A 105 -8.64 -3.72 -9.07
CA SER A 105 -7.45 -4.14 -9.80
C SER A 105 -6.82 -3.00 -10.60
N GLU A 106 -7.63 -2.13 -11.22
CA GLU A 106 -7.15 -0.94 -11.92
C GLU A 106 -6.58 0.13 -10.96
N MET A 107 -7.14 0.28 -9.76
CA MET A 107 -6.55 1.15 -8.73
C MET A 107 -5.15 0.66 -8.32
N PHE A 108 -4.98 -0.64 -8.11
CA PHE A 108 -3.68 -1.24 -7.81
C PHE A 108 -2.67 -1.06 -8.96
N ASN A 109 -3.12 -1.23 -10.19
CA ASN A 109 -2.28 -0.99 -11.36
C ASN A 109 -1.86 0.48 -11.46
N GLY A 110 -2.79 1.40 -11.18
CA GLY A 110 -2.52 2.83 -11.12
C GLY A 110 -1.47 3.17 -10.06
N LEU A 111 -1.60 2.64 -8.85
CA LEU A 111 -0.60 2.83 -7.80
C LEU A 111 0.77 2.28 -8.20
N ASN A 112 0.81 1.09 -8.79
CA ASN A 112 2.06 0.50 -9.28
C ASN A 112 2.72 1.35 -10.38
N ASN A 113 1.93 2.00 -11.24
CA ASN A 113 2.45 2.93 -12.25
C ASN A 113 3.01 4.21 -11.60
N ILE A 114 2.38 4.72 -10.55
CA ILE A 114 2.89 5.85 -9.77
C ILE A 114 4.26 5.50 -9.17
N VAL A 115 4.37 4.34 -8.53
CA VAL A 115 5.64 3.86 -7.95
C VAL A 115 6.73 3.78 -9.01
N LYS A 116 6.42 3.25 -10.22
CA LYS A 116 7.38 3.20 -11.34
C LYS A 116 7.87 4.56 -11.83
N LYS A 117 7.09 5.62 -11.64
CA LYS A 117 7.48 6.99 -12.01
C LYS A 117 8.42 7.62 -11.01
N ALA A 118 8.45 7.14 -9.78
CA ALA A 118 9.38 7.62 -8.76
C ALA A 118 10.82 7.16 -9.06
N PRO A 119 11.83 7.92 -8.63
CA PRO A 119 13.23 7.54 -8.79
C PRO A 119 13.53 6.18 -8.16
N LEU A 120 14.42 5.42 -8.79
CA LEU A 120 14.91 4.17 -8.22
C LEU A 120 15.62 4.42 -6.89
N ASN A 121 15.37 3.55 -5.94
CA ASN A 121 16.03 3.57 -4.65
C ASN A 121 17.54 3.25 -4.79
N LYS A 122 18.34 3.94 -3.98
CA LYS A 122 19.80 3.75 -3.89
C LYS A 122 20.27 3.34 -2.50
N ASP A 123 19.34 3.28 -1.54
CA ASP A 123 19.67 2.88 -0.18
C ASP A 123 19.95 1.37 -0.15
N LYS A 124 20.96 0.99 0.61
CA LYS A 124 21.40 -0.42 0.72
C LYS A 124 20.51 -1.24 1.64
N ILE A 125 19.80 -0.59 2.54
CA ILE A 125 18.93 -1.23 3.53
C ILE A 125 17.65 -0.42 3.65
N LEU A 126 16.54 -1.13 3.67
CA LEU A 126 15.21 -0.57 3.89
C LEU A 126 14.55 -1.32 5.07
N TYR A 127 13.62 -0.66 5.73
CA TYR A 127 12.92 -1.18 6.90
C TYR A 127 11.42 -1.15 6.72
N ARG A 128 10.74 -2.19 7.24
CA ARG A 128 9.31 -2.20 7.39
C ARG A 128 8.94 -2.69 8.78
N PHE A 129 8.32 -1.81 9.56
CA PHE A 129 8.01 -2.01 10.98
C PHE A 129 6.63 -2.65 11.23
N CYS A 130 6.05 -3.30 10.31
CA CYS A 130 4.81 -4.03 10.50
C CYS A 130 4.87 -5.24 9.60
N CYS A 131 5.00 -6.41 10.18
CA CYS A 131 5.05 -7.63 9.41
C CYS A 131 3.67 -8.03 8.92
N ASP A 132 3.56 -8.29 7.63
CA ASP A 132 2.33 -8.75 6.99
C ASP A 132 2.19 -10.28 7.03
N TYR A 133 3.20 -10.96 7.57
CA TYR A 133 3.23 -12.41 7.76
C TYR A 133 3.53 -12.72 9.22
N ASP A 134 3.05 -13.88 9.70
CA ASP A 134 3.42 -14.37 11.01
C ASP A 134 4.90 -14.82 10.98
N PRO A 135 5.76 -14.22 11.83
CA PRO A 135 7.17 -14.58 11.87
C PRO A 135 7.43 -16.05 12.20
N ASP A 136 6.53 -16.69 12.94
CA ASP A 136 6.68 -18.09 13.35
C ASP A 136 6.51 -19.06 12.16
N ASP A 137 5.83 -18.63 11.11
CA ASP A 137 5.65 -19.41 9.88
C ASP A 137 6.81 -19.27 8.90
N MET A 138 7.73 -18.32 9.13
CA MET A 138 8.85 -18.04 8.21
C MET A 138 10.10 -18.81 8.62
N LYS A 139 10.82 -19.30 7.61
CA LYS A 139 12.10 -19.99 7.78
C LYS A 139 13.17 -19.36 6.90
N VAL A 140 14.42 -19.41 7.39
CA VAL A 140 15.58 -19.03 6.57
C VAL A 140 15.62 -19.90 5.32
N GLY A 141 15.71 -19.26 4.17
CA GLY A 141 15.67 -19.89 2.85
C GLY A 141 14.33 -19.78 2.12
N ASP A 142 13.25 -19.43 2.84
CA ASP A 142 11.94 -19.22 2.21
C ASP A 142 11.99 -18.06 1.21
N VAL A 143 11.16 -18.17 0.18
CA VAL A 143 10.93 -17.09 -0.80
C VAL A 143 9.51 -16.56 -0.59
N ILE A 144 9.41 -15.25 -0.35
CA ILE A 144 8.17 -14.55 -0.12
C ILE A 144 7.94 -13.57 -1.26
N THR A 145 6.77 -13.59 -1.87
CA THR A 145 6.38 -12.64 -2.91
C THR A 145 5.26 -11.75 -2.38
N PHE A 146 5.49 -10.44 -2.36
CA PHE A 146 4.45 -9.48 -1.99
C PHE A 146 3.60 -9.12 -3.21
N PRO A 147 2.30 -9.46 -3.21
CA PRO A 147 1.43 -9.19 -4.35
C PRO A 147 1.01 -7.72 -4.48
N TYR A 148 1.43 -6.87 -3.56
CA TYR A 148 1.14 -5.43 -3.49
C TYR A 148 2.43 -4.61 -3.49
N ASN A 149 2.30 -3.28 -3.57
CA ASN A 149 3.43 -2.37 -3.43
C ASN A 149 3.89 -2.35 -1.96
N LEU A 150 4.94 -3.10 -1.64
CA LEU A 150 5.47 -3.17 -0.29
C LEU A 150 6.06 -1.81 0.12
N THR A 151 5.49 -1.22 1.16
CA THR A 151 5.92 0.07 1.71
C THR A 151 7.01 -0.13 2.73
N CYS A 152 8.11 0.60 2.57
CA CYS A 152 9.28 0.59 3.43
C CYS A 152 9.73 2.03 3.71
N THR A 153 10.70 2.17 4.60
CA THR A 153 11.41 3.42 4.87
C THR A 153 12.92 3.17 4.87
N ASN A 154 13.71 4.20 4.61
CA ASN A 154 15.16 4.12 4.78
C ASN A 154 15.63 4.53 6.19
N PHE A 155 14.70 4.84 7.09
CA PHE A 155 14.98 5.10 8.49
C PHE A 155 14.83 3.85 9.33
N ASP A 156 15.84 3.54 10.11
CA ASP A 156 15.74 2.54 11.17
C ASP A 156 15.17 3.21 12.44
N TRP A 157 13.90 3.04 12.66
CA TRP A 157 13.23 3.51 13.87
C TRP A 157 13.47 2.53 15.03
N HIS A 158 14.69 2.43 15.48
CA HIS A 158 15.10 1.53 16.59
C HIS A 158 14.28 1.63 17.87
N GLN A 159 13.42 2.60 17.97
CA GLN A 159 12.61 2.85 19.15
C GLN A 159 11.44 1.86 19.29
N ASP A 160 11.02 1.24 18.20
CA ASP A 160 9.91 0.29 18.22
C ASP A 160 10.41 -1.11 18.55
N LYS A 161 10.78 -1.32 19.83
CA LYS A 161 11.11 -2.67 20.35
C LYS A 161 9.89 -3.59 20.45
N ASP A 162 8.74 -3.09 20.10
CA ASP A 162 7.42 -3.70 20.22
C ASP A 162 6.81 -4.12 18.88
N LYS A 163 7.60 -4.16 17.82
CA LYS A 163 7.13 -4.56 16.48
C LYS A 163 8.12 -5.47 15.76
N ASN A 164 7.57 -6.44 15.03
CA ASN A 164 8.36 -7.15 14.04
C ASN A 164 8.85 -6.20 12.96
N VAL A 165 10.05 -6.43 12.46
CA VAL A 165 10.63 -5.59 11.41
C VAL A 165 11.24 -6.45 10.30
N TYR A 166 10.92 -6.12 9.05
CA TYR A 166 11.69 -6.58 7.90
C TYR A 166 12.88 -5.64 7.69
N VAL A 167 14.07 -6.21 7.67
CA VAL A 167 15.31 -5.53 7.26
C VAL A 167 15.61 -6.00 5.84
N ILE A 168 15.42 -5.13 4.86
CA ILE A 168 15.37 -5.51 3.46
C ILE A 168 16.61 -5.00 2.74
N THR A 169 17.31 -5.88 2.03
CA THR A 169 18.42 -5.54 1.15
C THR A 169 17.91 -5.54 -0.30
N PRO A 170 17.76 -4.35 -0.92
CA PRO A 170 17.39 -4.24 -2.33
C PRO A 170 18.48 -4.79 -3.25
N LEU A 171 18.11 -5.19 -4.48
CA LEU A 171 19.09 -5.54 -5.51
C LEU A 171 19.99 -4.33 -5.82
N PRO A 172 21.31 -4.56 -5.99
CA PRO A 172 22.27 -3.49 -6.25
C PRO A 172 22.15 -2.93 -7.68
N ASP A 173 22.87 -1.84 -7.92
CA ASP A 173 23.20 -1.31 -9.25
C ASP A 173 22.00 -0.98 -10.15
N GLY A 174 20.90 -0.51 -9.56
CA GLY A 174 19.70 -0.12 -10.31
C GLY A 174 18.83 -1.29 -10.78
N ASN A 175 19.10 -2.50 -10.34
CA ASN A 175 18.28 -3.68 -10.65
C ASN A 175 17.11 -3.87 -9.69
N THR A 176 17.02 -3.06 -8.64
CA THR A 176 15.94 -3.12 -7.67
C THR A 176 14.60 -2.69 -8.24
N LYS A 177 13.53 -3.24 -7.69
CA LYS A 177 12.15 -2.80 -7.90
C LYS A 177 11.68 -1.79 -6.85
N ALA A 178 12.59 -1.31 -5.99
CA ALA A 178 12.32 -0.28 -4.99
C ALA A 178 12.42 1.11 -5.58
N HIS A 179 11.45 1.98 -5.28
CA HIS A 179 11.38 3.35 -5.76
C HIS A 179 11.12 4.33 -4.61
N ASN A 180 11.74 5.49 -4.66
CA ASN A 180 11.65 6.55 -3.65
C ASN A 180 10.36 7.36 -3.82
N LEU A 181 9.23 6.82 -3.35
CA LEU A 181 7.93 7.47 -3.50
C LEU A 181 7.87 8.83 -2.77
N TYR A 182 8.65 9.00 -1.70
CA TYR A 182 8.76 10.28 -0.98
C TYR A 182 9.25 11.44 -1.84
N GLU A 183 9.92 11.18 -2.96
CA GLU A 183 10.35 12.25 -3.88
C GLU A 183 9.19 12.80 -4.70
N ILE A 184 8.15 12.01 -4.95
CA ILE A 184 6.90 12.49 -5.55
C ILE A 184 6.03 13.19 -4.51
N TYR A 185 5.86 12.56 -3.35
CA TYR A 185 5.01 13.05 -2.28
C TYR A 185 5.64 12.77 -0.93
N GLU A 186 6.03 13.82 -0.24
CA GLU A 186 6.58 13.76 1.11
C GLU A 186 5.43 13.86 2.13
N HIS A 187 5.27 12.85 2.96
CA HIS A 187 4.30 12.83 4.05
C HIS A 187 5.02 12.73 5.39
N GLY A 188 5.12 13.85 6.07
CA GLY A 188 5.85 13.93 7.34
C GLY A 188 7.33 13.55 7.18
N ASP A 189 7.89 12.94 8.21
CA ASP A 189 9.29 12.50 8.25
C ASP A 189 9.49 11.09 7.67
N GLU A 190 8.42 10.46 7.17
CA GLU A 190 8.48 9.15 6.54
C GLU A 190 9.05 9.27 5.12
N LYS A 191 10.31 8.90 4.96
CA LYS A 191 10.88 8.72 3.63
C LYS A 191 10.40 7.38 3.05
N GLN A 192 9.20 7.40 2.52
CA GLN A 192 8.53 6.21 2.03
C GLN A 192 9.15 5.71 0.72
N VAL A 193 9.63 4.48 0.75
CA VAL A 193 10.14 3.73 -0.40
C VAL A 193 9.19 2.57 -0.66
N ASN A 194 8.80 2.36 -1.91
CA ASN A 194 7.88 1.29 -2.28
C ASN A 194 8.52 0.35 -3.30
N PHE A 195 8.43 -0.94 -3.03
CA PHE A 195 8.70 -1.95 -4.06
C PHE A 195 7.52 -2.08 -5.02
N LEU A 196 7.81 -2.40 -6.27
CA LEU A 196 6.78 -2.77 -7.22
C LEU A 196 6.04 -4.05 -6.78
N ARG A 197 4.83 -4.19 -7.25
CA ARG A 197 4.03 -5.41 -7.03
C ARG A 197 4.77 -6.64 -7.52
N GLU A 198 4.46 -7.79 -6.92
CA GLU A 198 5.05 -9.10 -7.26
C GLU A 198 6.58 -9.11 -7.11
N THR A 199 7.11 -8.27 -6.21
CA THR A 199 8.53 -8.36 -5.84
C THR A 199 8.72 -9.51 -4.87
N SER A 200 9.72 -10.34 -5.15
CA SER A 200 10.06 -11.51 -4.35
C SER A 200 11.32 -11.27 -3.52
N PHE A 201 11.34 -11.87 -2.36
CA PHE A 201 12.44 -11.76 -1.39
C PHE A 201 12.77 -13.14 -0.83
N LYS A 202 14.05 -13.37 -0.59
CA LYS A 202 14.52 -14.53 0.14
C LYS A 202 14.76 -14.17 1.59
N VAL A 203 14.25 -14.99 2.52
CA VAL A 203 14.56 -14.88 3.95
C VAL A 203 15.99 -15.36 4.17
N THR A 204 16.87 -14.47 4.61
CA THR A 204 18.29 -14.80 4.81
C THR A 204 18.65 -14.98 6.26
N LYS A 205 17.93 -14.35 7.19
CA LYS A 205 18.17 -14.43 8.61
C LYS A 205 16.92 -14.07 9.39
N ILE A 206 16.74 -14.70 10.55
CA ILE A 206 15.71 -14.34 11.55
C ILE A 206 16.41 -14.14 12.89
N GLU A 207 16.28 -12.96 13.48
CA GLU A 207 16.88 -12.59 14.76
C GLU A 207 15.82 -12.26 15.78
N LYS A 208 15.89 -12.90 16.96
CA LYS A 208 15.05 -12.50 18.10
C LYS A 208 15.59 -11.21 18.70
N THR A 209 14.72 -10.25 18.92
CA THR A 209 15.06 -9.02 19.61
C THR A 209 15.22 -9.32 21.10
N LYS A 210 16.40 -8.99 21.68
CA LYS A 210 16.72 -9.27 23.07
C LYS A 210 15.74 -8.57 24.01
N GLY A 211 15.01 -9.34 24.81
CA GLY A 211 14.03 -8.83 25.79
C GLY A 211 12.68 -8.46 25.19
N SER A 212 12.37 -8.99 24.00
CA SER A 212 11.10 -8.79 23.30
C SER A 212 10.68 -10.11 22.64
N ASP A 213 9.38 -10.27 22.42
CA ASP A 213 8.81 -11.37 21.61
C ASP A 213 8.90 -11.11 20.11
N TYR A 214 9.32 -9.90 19.72
CA TYR A 214 9.41 -9.48 18.32
C TYR A 214 10.73 -9.90 17.67
N VAL A 215 10.69 -10.05 16.35
CA VAL A 215 11.82 -10.53 15.56
C VAL A 215 12.22 -9.54 14.46
N LYS A 216 13.49 -9.58 14.08
CA LYS A 216 13.99 -8.97 12.86
C LYS A 216 14.14 -10.04 11.79
N ILE A 217 13.47 -9.85 10.66
CA ILE A 217 13.50 -10.78 9.54
C ILE A 217 14.28 -10.10 8.41
N HIS A 218 15.41 -10.67 8.05
CA HIS A 218 16.25 -10.16 6.98
C HIS A 218 15.82 -10.76 5.66
N LEU A 219 15.50 -9.88 4.73
CA LEU A 219 15.04 -10.20 3.38
C LEU A 219 16.03 -9.68 2.35
N GLU A 220 16.36 -10.48 1.37
CA GLU A 220 17.10 -10.04 0.17
C GLU A 220 16.17 -10.08 -1.02
N GLU A 221 16.06 -8.95 -1.74
CA GLU A 221 15.33 -8.89 -3.00
C GLU A 221 15.97 -9.87 -4.00
N ILE A 222 15.13 -10.62 -4.71
CA ILE A 222 15.57 -11.53 -5.78
C ILE A 222 14.99 -11.11 -7.13
N ALA A 223 15.68 -11.43 -8.21
CA ALA A 223 15.32 -11.03 -9.58
C ALA A 223 14.00 -11.68 -10.06
#